data_8bcb9b603b728965a23ee5cd0a70eafa
#
_entry.id   8bcb9b603b728965a23ee5cd0a70eafa
#
_cell.length_a   1.000
_cell.length_b   1.000
_cell.length_c   1.000
_cell.angle_alpha   90.00
_cell.angle_beta   90.00
_cell.angle_gamma   90.00
#
_symmetry.space_group_name_H-M   'P 1'
#
loop_
_entity.id
_entity.type
_entity.pdbx_description
1 polymer ?
#
loop_
_entity_poly.entity_id
_entity_poly.type
_entity_poly.pdbx_seq_one_letter_code
_entity_poly.pdbx_strand_id
1 'polypeptide(L)'
;IILDEYVDMEFGTGCLKVTPSHDVNDYKLGEKHKLQSIDIFDDEGRVNEKGKLYVGEDRFKVRKQIAKDLDKIGQLEKAENYRNKVGFSERTDAVVEPKISTQWFLSMKDVKVPALDNVMNDNIKFYPSKLKNMYRAWMENINDWCISRQLWWGHQIPAYYLPTGEFVVAETKEEALKK
;
A
#
# COMPACT_ATOMS: atom_id res chain seq x y z
N ILE A 1 11.95 -9.89 -17.82
CA ILE A 1 11.48 -8.75 -18.66
C ILE A 1 10.02 -9.04 -19.00
N ILE A 2 9.16 -8.05 -18.81
CA ILE A 2 7.74 -8.09 -19.15
C ILE A 2 7.41 -6.92 -20.07
N LEU A 3 6.35 -7.05 -20.85
CA LEU A 3 5.78 -5.97 -21.67
C LEU A 3 4.49 -5.49 -21.03
N ASP A 4 4.33 -4.19 -20.89
CA ASP A 4 3.10 -3.60 -20.35
C ASP A 4 2.84 -2.23 -20.97
N GLU A 5 1.58 -1.91 -21.21
CA GLU A 5 1.11 -0.62 -21.72
C GLU A 5 1.31 0.55 -20.77
N TYR A 6 1.62 0.26 -19.49
CA TYR A 6 1.98 1.26 -18.50
C TYR A 6 3.30 1.98 -18.83
N VAL A 7 4.17 1.34 -19.62
CA VAL A 7 5.47 1.89 -20.00
C VAL A 7 5.30 2.84 -21.18
N ASP A 8 5.62 4.11 -20.94
CA ASP A 8 5.68 5.11 -22.01
C ASP A 8 7.01 4.95 -22.77
N MET A 9 6.92 4.56 -24.04
CA MET A 9 8.08 4.34 -24.90
C MET A 9 8.79 5.63 -25.33
N GLU A 10 8.12 6.77 -25.20
CA GLU A 10 8.67 8.09 -25.52
C GLU A 10 9.32 8.77 -24.30
N PHE A 11 9.11 8.21 -23.12
CA PHE A 11 9.67 8.72 -21.87
C PHE A 11 10.98 8.00 -21.50
N GLY A 12 12.07 8.76 -21.39
CA GLY A 12 13.39 8.23 -21.02
C GLY A 12 13.90 7.17 -21.99
N THR A 13 14.16 5.96 -21.49
CA THR A 13 14.66 4.83 -22.30
C THR A 13 13.56 3.87 -22.75
N GLY A 14 12.29 4.13 -22.38
CA GLY A 14 11.22 3.15 -22.57
C GLY A 14 11.35 1.89 -21.70
N CYS A 15 12.25 1.90 -20.72
CA CYS A 15 12.46 0.80 -19.78
C CYS A 15 12.16 1.23 -18.36
N LEU A 16 11.26 0.50 -17.69
CA LEU A 16 10.87 0.77 -16.31
C LEU A 16 11.41 -0.32 -15.37
N LYS A 17 12.06 0.09 -14.27
CA LYS A 17 12.38 -0.80 -13.14
C LYS A 17 11.13 -0.91 -12.27
N VAL A 18 10.69 -2.14 -11.99
CA VAL A 18 9.48 -2.43 -11.22
C VAL A 18 9.84 -3.03 -9.86
N THR A 19 9.38 -2.40 -8.77
CA THR A 19 9.59 -2.84 -7.37
C THR A 19 8.26 -2.95 -6.63
N PRO A 20 7.54 -4.08 -6.75
CA PRO A 20 6.18 -4.23 -6.25
C PRO A 20 5.99 -3.95 -4.75
N SER A 21 7.03 -4.15 -3.94
CA SER A 21 6.93 -3.93 -2.48
C SER A 21 6.98 -2.47 -2.06
N HIS A 22 7.45 -1.55 -2.93
CA HIS A 22 7.81 -0.19 -2.52
C HIS A 22 7.22 0.92 -3.40
N ASP A 23 6.31 0.57 -4.29
CA ASP A 23 5.55 1.52 -5.10
C ASP A 23 4.16 0.98 -5.39
N VAL A 24 3.13 1.84 -5.31
CA VAL A 24 1.72 1.44 -5.48
C VAL A 24 1.41 1.04 -6.92
N ASN A 25 2.01 1.69 -7.91
CA ASN A 25 1.80 1.35 -9.32
C ASN A 25 2.56 0.07 -9.68
N ASP A 26 3.80 -0.05 -9.19
CA ASP A 26 4.61 -1.26 -9.34
C ASP A 26 3.94 -2.46 -8.67
N TYR A 27 3.22 -2.26 -7.54
CA TYR A 27 2.43 -3.31 -6.90
C TYR A 27 1.35 -3.84 -7.85
N LYS A 28 0.60 -2.96 -8.52
CA LYS A 28 -0.43 -3.35 -9.49
C LYS A 28 0.15 -4.11 -10.68
N LEU A 29 1.31 -3.69 -11.18
CA LEU A 29 2.06 -4.41 -12.20
C LEU A 29 2.53 -5.79 -11.69
N GLY A 30 2.97 -5.83 -10.43
CA GLY A 30 3.35 -7.07 -9.74
C GLY A 30 2.21 -8.07 -9.69
N GLU A 31 1.02 -7.64 -9.30
CA GLU A 31 -0.20 -8.47 -9.28
C GLU A 31 -0.58 -8.95 -10.70
N LYS A 32 -0.62 -8.03 -11.66
CA LYS A 32 -0.97 -8.32 -13.07
C LYS A 32 -0.05 -9.37 -13.69
N HIS A 33 1.25 -9.25 -13.44
CA HIS A 33 2.28 -10.10 -14.05
C HIS A 33 2.85 -11.17 -13.12
N LYS A 34 2.27 -11.33 -11.91
CA LYS A 34 2.70 -12.31 -10.89
C LYS A 34 4.20 -12.19 -10.56
N LEU A 35 4.68 -10.96 -10.42
CA LEU A 35 6.07 -10.69 -10.07
C LEU A 35 6.30 -10.96 -8.58
N GLN A 36 7.54 -11.34 -8.26
CA GLN A 36 7.93 -11.49 -6.87
C GLN A 36 7.99 -10.13 -6.17
N SER A 37 7.36 -10.03 -5.00
CA SER A 37 7.46 -8.88 -4.12
C SER A 37 8.62 -9.09 -3.14
N ILE A 38 9.63 -8.23 -3.19
CA ILE A 38 10.80 -8.27 -2.32
C ILE A 38 10.79 -7.01 -1.46
N ASP A 39 10.42 -7.18 -0.19
CA ASP A 39 10.49 -6.09 0.79
C ASP A 39 11.92 -6.01 1.34
N ILE A 40 12.57 -4.87 1.09
CA ILE A 40 13.97 -4.62 1.49
C ILE A 40 14.11 -3.76 2.75
N PHE A 41 13.01 -3.37 3.38
CA PHE A 41 13.04 -2.57 4.60
C PHE A 41 12.52 -3.36 5.82
N ASP A 42 13.10 -3.08 6.98
CA ASP A 42 12.54 -3.45 8.27
C ASP A 42 11.47 -2.44 8.72
N ASP A 43 10.94 -2.62 9.93
CA ASP A 43 9.90 -1.73 10.48
C ASP A 43 10.43 -0.37 10.92
N GLU A 44 11.76 -0.21 11.04
CA GLU A 44 12.42 1.07 11.32
C GLU A 44 12.85 1.82 10.05
N GLY A 45 12.59 1.25 8.87
CA GLY A 45 12.99 1.81 7.57
C GLY A 45 14.48 1.70 7.28
N ARG A 46 15.14 0.68 7.86
CA ARG A 46 16.52 0.30 7.53
C ARG A 46 16.51 -0.80 6.49
N VAL A 47 17.56 -0.89 5.72
CA VAL A 47 17.71 -1.96 4.74
C VAL A 47 17.90 -3.30 5.44
N ASN A 48 17.05 -4.28 5.11
CA ASN A 48 17.16 -5.64 5.62
C ASN A 48 18.07 -6.54 4.75
N GLU A 49 18.22 -7.80 5.12
CA GLU A 49 19.09 -8.76 4.42
C GLU A 49 18.72 -8.99 2.95
N LYS A 50 17.44 -8.81 2.58
CA LYS A 50 17.00 -8.96 1.20
C LYS A 50 17.52 -7.83 0.28
N GLY A 51 17.92 -6.69 0.86
CA GLY A 51 18.59 -5.61 0.14
C GLY A 51 20.00 -5.96 -0.30
N LYS A 52 20.63 -6.99 0.29
CA LYS A 52 21.99 -7.50 0.02
C LYS A 52 23.11 -6.50 0.28
N LEU A 53 22.92 -5.23 -0.10
CA LEU A 53 23.86 -4.15 0.14
C LEU A 53 23.30 -3.21 1.21
N TYR A 54 24.18 -2.57 1.96
CA TYR A 54 23.83 -1.57 3.01
C TYR A 54 22.90 -2.12 4.11
N VAL A 55 22.97 -3.41 4.42
CA VAL A 55 22.13 -4.06 5.44
C VAL A 55 22.31 -3.39 6.80
N GLY A 56 21.22 -3.04 7.47
CA GLY A 56 21.18 -2.33 8.74
C GLY A 56 21.28 -0.80 8.64
N GLU A 57 21.57 -0.26 7.45
CA GLU A 57 21.67 1.17 7.25
C GLU A 57 20.32 1.85 7.03
N ASP A 58 20.20 3.08 7.54
CA ASP A 58 19.02 3.91 7.34
C ASP A 58 18.84 4.30 5.87
N ARG A 59 17.60 4.22 5.36
CA ARG A 59 17.26 4.48 3.95
C ARG A 59 17.72 5.84 3.42
N PHE A 60 17.72 6.88 4.25
CA PHE A 60 18.17 8.22 3.84
C PHE A 60 19.69 8.31 3.73
N LYS A 61 20.41 7.57 4.57
CA LYS A 61 21.87 7.45 4.44
C LYS A 61 22.23 6.67 3.20
N VAL A 62 21.54 5.55 2.94
CA VAL A 62 21.75 4.72 1.76
C VAL A 62 21.53 5.50 0.46
N ARG A 63 20.48 6.33 0.36
CA ARG A 63 20.24 7.18 -0.82
C ARG A 63 21.44 8.07 -1.17
N LYS A 64 22.11 8.60 -0.15
CA LYS A 64 23.31 9.43 -0.36
C LYS A 64 24.56 8.61 -0.65
N GLN A 65 24.68 7.46 -0.05
CA GLN A 65 25.86 6.58 -0.20
C GLN A 65 25.86 5.89 -1.55
N ILE A 66 24.72 5.36 -1.99
CA ILE A 66 24.61 4.63 -3.26
C ILE A 66 24.97 5.53 -4.46
N ALA A 67 24.61 6.81 -4.44
CA ALA A 67 24.99 7.76 -5.48
C ALA A 67 26.52 7.88 -5.59
N LYS A 68 27.22 7.99 -4.46
CA LYS A 68 28.68 8.05 -4.42
C LYS A 68 29.34 6.75 -4.93
N ASP A 69 28.73 5.61 -4.56
CA ASP A 69 29.30 4.32 -4.92
C ASP A 69 29.07 4.00 -6.42
N LEU A 70 27.94 4.43 -6.98
CA LEU A 70 27.69 4.37 -8.42
C LEU A 70 28.63 5.29 -9.21
N ASP A 71 28.90 6.49 -8.68
CA ASP A 71 29.85 7.42 -9.30
C ASP A 71 31.26 6.83 -9.36
N LYS A 72 31.75 6.23 -8.25
CA LYS A 72 33.07 5.58 -8.18
C LYS A 72 33.27 4.48 -9.23
N ILE A 73 32.21 3.75 -9.58
CA ILE A 73 32.27 2.67 -10.58
C ILE A 73 31.85 3.15 -11.97
N GLY A 74 31.66 4.46 -12.17
CA GLY A 74 31.29 5.06 -13.47
C GLY A 74 29.91 4.69 -13.96
N GLN A 75 28.98 4.35 -13.07
CA GLN A 75 27.60 3.98 -13.39
C GLN A 75 26.58 5.07 -13.03
N LEU A 76 27.02 6.21 -12.50
CA LEU A 76 26.18 7.38 -12.28
C LEU A 76 26.31 8.32 -13.48
N GLU A 77 25.31 8.35 -14.35
CA GLU A 77 25.34 9.25 -15.52
C GLU A 77 25.11 10.70 -15.10
N LYS A 78 24.10 10.93 -14.20
CA LYS A 78 23.68 12.29 -13.86
C LYS A 78 22.95 12.33 -12.53
N ALA A 79 23.13 13.42 -11.79
CA ALA A 79 22.34 13.78 -10.62
C ALA A 79 21.80 15.20 -10.80
N GLU A 80 20.49 15.36 -10.77
CA GLU A 80 19.80 16.64 -10.97
C GLU A 80 18.91 16.97 -9.76
N ASN A 81 18.76 18.26 -9.50
CA ASN A 81 17.77 18.74 -8.56
C ASN A 81 16.36 18.55 -9.15
N TYR A 82 15.54 17.76 -8.46
CA TYR A 82 14.17 17.50 -8.88
C TYR A 82 13.19 17.88 -7.77
N ARG A 83 12.12 18.56 -8.14
CA ARG A 83 11.05 18.97 -7.21
C ARG A 83 9.89 17.98 -7.32
N ASN A 84 9.61 17.25 -6.26
CA ASN A 84 8.48 16.34 -6.17
C ASN A 84 7.66 16.56 -4.90
N LYS A 85 6.50 15.92 -4.83
CA LYS A 85 5.66 15.88 -3.63
C LYS A 85 5.99 14.62 -2.86
N VAL A 86 6.33 14.77 -1.58
CA VAL A 86 6.64 13.67 -0.67
C VAL A 86 5.54 13.61 0.39
N GLY A 87 4.98 12.40 0.63
CA GLY A 87 4.00 12.17 1.68
C GLY A 87 4.66 12.12 3.06
N PHE A 88 4.01 12.72 4.04
CA PHE A 88 4.40 12.67 5.45
C PHE A 88 3.26 12.08 6.29
N SER A 89 3.60 11.34 7.32
CA SER A 89 2.65 10.86 8.29
C SER A 89 2.08 12.03 9.09
N GLU A 90 0.77 12.19 9.10
CA GLU A 90 0.09 13.24 9.89
C GLU A 90 0.32 13.11 11.40
N ARG A 91 0.72 11.93 11.88
CA ARG A 91 0.89 11.65 13.30
C ARG A 91 2.33 11.80 13.80
N THR A 92 3.31 11.58 12.93
CA THR A 92 4.71 11.47 13.32
C THR A 92 5.64 12.37 12.52
N ASP A 93 5.14 13.09 11.51
CA ASP A 93 5.90 13.87 10.53
C ASP A 93 7.02 13.05 9.82
N ALA A 94 6.96 11.73 9.92
CA ALA A 94 7.89 10.86 9.22
C ALA A 94 7.54 10.78 7.74
N VAL A 95 8.55 10.72 6.88
CA VAL A 95 8.38 10.47 5.45
C VAL A 95 7.75 9.09 5.25
N VAL A 96 6.66 9.04 4.49
CA VAL A 96 5.96 7.79 4.16
C VAL A 96 6.78 7.02 3.12
N GLU A 97 7.05 5.75 3.41
CA GLU A 97 7.59 4.80 2.45
C GLU A 97 6.51 3.74 2.17
N PRO A 98 6.16 3.49 0.91
CA PRO A 98 5.29 2.38 0.56
C PRO A 98 5.93 1.06 1.00
N LYS A 99 5.18 0.26 1.73
CA LYS A 99 5.60 -1.06 2.23
C LYS A 99 4.39 -1.98 2.29
N ILE A 100 4.55 -3.21 1.84
CA ILE A 100 3.51 -4.22 1.98
C ILE A 100 3.41 -4.64 3.44
N SER A 101 2.19 -4.60 3.98
CA SER A 101 1.90 -5.05 5.35
C SER A 101 0.56 -5.76 5.40
N THR A 102 0.42 -6.67 6.37
CA THR A 102 -0.86 -7.32 6.63
C THR A 102 -1.82 -6.33 7.28
N GLN A 103 -2.98 -6.15 6.67
CA GLN A 103 -4.02 -5.23 7.14
C GLN A 103 -5.38 -5.93 7.13
N TRP A 104 -6.28 -5.45 7.98
CA TRP A 104 -7.66 -5.90 8.00
C TRP A 104 -8.54 -5.01 7.13
N PHE A 105 -9.29 -5.63 6.23
CA PHE A 105 -10.21 -4.96 5.34
C PHE A 105 -11.63 -5.45 5.55
N LEU A 106 -12.57 -4.51 5.55
CA LEU A 106 -13.98 -4.80 5.39
C LEU A 106 -14.29 -4.88 3.90
N SER A 107 -14.75 -6.04 3.42
CA SER A 107 -15.21 -6.19 2.04
C SER A 107 -16.46 -5.33 1.82
N MET A 108 -16.38 -4.40 0.90
CA MET A 108 -17.49 -3.52 0.55
C MET A 108 -18.40 -4.12 -0.51
N LYS A 109 -18.02 -5.23 -1.14
CA LYS A 109 -18.73 -5.84 -2.26
C LYS A 109 -20.19 -6.13 -1.95
N ASP A 110 -20.46 -6.79 -0.84
CA ASP A 110 -21.83 -7.22 -0.48
C ASP A 110 -22.59 -6.11 0.26
N VAL A 111 -21.89 -5.19 0.93
CA VAL A 111 -22.48 -4.08 1.68
C VAL A 111 -22.96 -2.96 0.75
N LYS A 112 -22.19 -2.67 -0.31
CA LYS A 112 -22.50 -1.54 -1.21
C LYS A 112 -23.76 -1.77 -2.07
N VAL A 113 -24.05 -3.00 -2.46
CA VAL A 113 -25.17 -3.30 -3.37
C VAL A 113 -26.51 -2.89 -2.77
N PRO A 114 -26.92 -3.39 -1.58
CA PRO A 114 -28.20 -2.98 -0.99
C PRO A 114 -28.25 -1.49 -0.64
N ALA A 115 -27.14 -0.88 -0.27
CA ALA A 115 -27.08 0.55 0.01
C ALA A 115 -27.31 1.38 -1.28
N LEU A 116 -26.71 0.98 -2.38
CA LEU A 116 -26.91 1.62 -3.68
C LEU A 116 -28.35 1.44 -4.17
N ASP A 117 -28.89 0.23 -4.12
CA ASP A 117 -30.25 -0.11 -4.58
C ASP A 117 -31.31 0.69 -3.83
N ASN A 118 -31.19 0.85 -2.52
CA ASN A 118 -32.12 1.65 -1.73
C ASN A 118 -32.19 3.12 -2.17
N VAL A 119 -31.07 3.68 -2.58
CA VAL A 119 -31.03 5.05 -3.11
C VAL A 119 -31.51 5.11 -4.56
N MET A 120 -31.12 4.13 -5.39
CA MET A 120 -31.54 4.12 -6.80
C MET A 120 -33.05 3.90 -6.97
N ASN A 121 -33.66 3.13 -6.09
CA ASN A 121 -35.10 2.85 -6.07
C ASN A 121 -35.93 3.89 -5.26
N ASP A 122 -35.30 4.99 -4.83
CA ASP A 122 -35.95 6.07 -4.07
C ASP A 122 -36.54 5.64 -2.70
N ASN A 123 -36.12 4.49 -2.15
CA ASN A 123 -36.40 4.12 -0.77
C ASN A 123 -35.73 5.08 0.21
N ILE A 124 -34.52 5.57 -0.16
CA ILE A 124 -33.81 6.66 0.48
C ILE A 124 -33.66 7.79 -0.52
N LYS A 125 -34.23 8.96 -0.22
CA LYS A 125 -34.21 10.11 -1.12
C LYS A 125 -33.18 11.14 -0.72
N PHE A 126 -32.46 11.65 -1.74
CA PHE A 126 -31.52 12.76 -1.58
C PHE A 126 -32.17 14.10 -1.92
N TYR A 127 -31.88 15.11 -1.15
CA TYR A 127 -32.25 16.50 -1.42
C TYR A 127 -31.02 17.39 -1.41
N PRO A 128 -30.69 18.05 -2.53
CA PRO A 128 -31.34 17.97 -3.84
C PRO A 128 -31.08 16.65 -4.57
N SER A 129 -32.01 16.23 -5.40
CA SER A 129 -31.98 14.93 -6.10
C SER A 129 -30.74 14.68 -6.97
N LYS A 130 -30.09 15.75 -7.45
CA LYS A 130 -28.84 15.65 -8.23
C LYS A 130 -27.71 14.92 -7.50
N LEU A 131 -27.73 14.91 -6.16
CA LEU A 131 -26.73 14.21 -5.35
C LEU A 131 -26.82 12.70 -5.49
N LYS A 132 -27.94 12.15 -5.96
CA LYS A 132 -28.15 10.73 -6.25
C LYS A 132 -27.09 10.19 -7.23
N ASN A 133 -26.75 10.97 -8.28
CA ASN A 133 -25.75 10.56 -9.25
C ASN A 133 -24.34 10.55 -8.68
N MET A 134 -24.00 11.51 -7.82
CA MET A 134 -22.71 11.56 -7.13
C MET A 134 -22.58 10.37 -6.17
N TYR A 135 -23.64 10.07 -5.40
CA TYR A 135 -23.67 8.90 -4.52
C TYR A 135 -23.48 7.60 -5.30
N ARG A 136 -24.19 7.44 -6.44
CA ARG A 136 -24.04 6.26 -7.31
C ARG A 136 -22.59 6.10 -7.75
N ALA A 137 -22.01 7.14 -8.34
CA ALA A 137 -20.64 7.08 -8.84
C ALA A 137 -19.62 6.73 -7.73
N TRP A 138 -19.85 7.23 -6.52
CA TRP A 138 -19.01 6.89 -5.37
C TRP A 138 -19.18 5.44 -4.93
N MET A 139 -20.42 4.95 -4.78
CA MET A 139 -20.71 3.60 -4.35
C MET A 139 -20.28 2.53 -5.36
N GLU A 140 -20.42 2.79 -6.66
CA GLU A 140 -19.96 1.89 -7.71
C GLU A 140 -18.44 1.67 -7.66
N ASN A 141 -17.70 2.73 -7.33
CA ASN A 141 -16.23 2.73 -7.30
C ASN A 141 -15.62 2.59 -5.89
N ILE A 142 -16.43 2.29 -4.86
CA ILE A 142 -15.93 2.15 -3.50
C ILE A 142 -15.00 0.93 -3.39
N ASN A 143 -13.83 1.15 -2.81
CA ASN A 143 -12.88 0.10 -2.51
C ASN A 143 -13.15 -0.51 -1.12
N ASP A 144 -12.60 -1.69 -0.86
CA ASP A 144 -12.63 -2.31 0.45
C ASP A 144 -12.02 -1.37 1.49
N TRP A 145 -12.63 -1.32 2.66
CA TRP A 145 -12.26 -0.38 3.71
C TRP A 145 -11.22 -0.99 4.63
N CYS A 146 -10.00 -0.42 4.62
CA CYS A 146 -8.99 -0.79 5.60
C CYS A 146 -9.41 -0.29 6.99
N ILE A 147 -9.71 -1.22 7.89
CA ILE A 147 -10.17 -0.93 9.25
C ILE A 147 -9.06 -0.97 10.29
N SER A 148 -7.93 -1.59 9.98
CA SER A 148 -6.78 -1.65 10.90
C SER A 148 -5.98 -0.35 10.93
N ARG A 149 -5.47 -0.01 12.11
CA ARG A 149 -4.60 1.13 12.36
C ARG A 149 -3.50 0.70 13.33
N GLN A 150 -2.26 1.05 13.05
CA GLN A 150 -1.11 0.78 13.93
C GLN A 150 -1.02 1.89 14.99
N LEU A 151 -1.82 1.76 16.05
CA LEU A 151 -1.90 2.72 17.15
C LEU A 151 -1.51 2.05 18.47
N TRP A 152 -0.76 2.77 19.31
CA TRP A 152 -0.48 2.33 20.67
C TRP A 152 -1.74 2.26 21.54
N TRP A 153 -2.68 3.16 21.29
CA TRP A 153 -3.94 3.23 22.00
C TRP A 153 -5.09 3.34 21.01
N GLY A 154 -6.06 2.45 21.10
CA GLY A 154 -7.20 2.37 20.21
C GLY A 154 -8.02 1.11 20.41
N HIS A 155 -9.01 0.88 19.57
CA HIS A 155 -9.80 -0.34 19.57
C HIS A 155 -9.02 -1.48 18.95
N GLN A 156 -8.89 -2.59 19.68
CA GLN A 156 -8.28 -3.79 19.14
C GLN A 156 -9.23 -4.50 18.18
N ILE A 157 -8.68 -4.98 17.08
CA ILE A 157 -9.38 -5.93 16.20
C ILE A 157 -9.41 -7.27 16.94
N PRO A 158 -10.59 -7.91 17.09
CA PRO A 158 -10.75 -9.12 17.89
C PRO A 158 -10.23 -10.36 17.15
N ALA A 159 -8.95 -10.33 16.77
CA ALA A 159 -8.24 -11.41 16.11
C ALA A 159 -7.13 -11.93 17.03
N TYR A 160 -7.14 -13.23 17.27
CA TYR A 160 -6.20 -13.93 18.15
C TYR A 160 -5.28 -14.80 17.30
N TYR A 161 -3.99 -14.54 17.36
CA TYR A 161 -3.00 -15.25 16.56
C TYR A 161 -2.45 -16.46 17.31
N LEU A 162 -2.37 -17.58 16.60
CA LEU A 162 -1.74 -18.80 17.07
C LEU A 162 -0.23 -18.75 16.78
N PRO A 163 0.58 -19.55 17.51
CA PRO A 163 2.01 -19.66 17.23
C PRO A 163 2.34 -20.16 15.82
N THR A 164 1.39 -20.81 15.15
CA THR A 164 1.48 -21.27 13.75
C THR A 164 1.36 -20.16 12.73
N GLY A 165 0.95 -18.94 13.14
CA GLY A 165 0.65 -17.81 12.26
C GLY A 165 -0.81 -17.76 11.78
N GLU A 166 -1.61 -18.77 12.09
CA GLU A 166 -3.06 -18.74 11.86
C GLU A 166 -3.74 -17.82 12.86
N PHE A 167 -4.96 -17.38 12.54
CA PHE A 167 -5.72 -16.52 13.43
C PHE A 167 -7.18 -16.98 13.58
N VAL A 168 -7.75 -16.66 14.74
CA VAL A 168 -9.17 -16.89 15.05
C VAL A 168 -9.81 -15.55 15.40
N VAL A 169 -10.97 -15.27 14.83
CA VAL A 169 -11.77 -14.09 15.17
C VAL A 169 -12.86 -14.48 16.18
N ALA A 170 -12.89 -13.78 17.31
CA ALA A 170 -13.87 -13.98 18.37
C ALA A 170 -14.00 -12.71 19.22
N GLU A 171 -15.14 -12.52 19.91
CA GLU A 171 -15.33 -11.35 20.79
C GLU A 171 -14.40 -11.40 22.01
N THR A 172 -14.13 -12.60 22.52
CA THR A 172 -13.26 -12.82 23.69
C THR A 172 -12.20 -13.88 23.42
N LYS A 173 -11.13 -13.85 24.22
CA LYS A 173 -10.07 -14.84 24.17
C LYS A 173 -10.57 -16.26 24.52
N GLU A 174 -11.51 -16.35 25.45
CA GLU A 174 -12.13 -17.60 25.88
C GLU A 174 -12.92 -18.26 24.74
N GLU A 175 -13.59 -17.46 23.93
CA GLU A 175 -14.28 -17.94 22.73
C GLU A 175 -13.31 -18.35 21.63
N ALA A 176 -12.24 -17.60 21.46
CA ALA A 176 -11.19 -17.92 20.50
C ALA A 176 -10.52 -19.27 20.80
N LEU A 177 -10.34 -19.60 22.11
CA LEU A 177 -9.76 -20.88 22.55
C LEU A 177 -10.70 -22.08 22.33
N LYS A 178 -11.98 -21.86 22.13
CA LYS A 178 -12.97 -22.92 21.87
C LYS A 178 -13.15 -23.23 20.38
N LYS A 179 -12.70 -22.37 19.53
CA LYS A 179 -12.70 -22.55 18.07
C LYS A 179 -11.45 -23.25 17.57
#